data_85a0227394960949093eff1eac283890
#
_entry.id   85a0227394960949093eff1eac283890
#
_cell.length_a   1.000
_cell.length_b   1.000
_cell.length_c   1.000
_cell.angle_alpha   90.00
_cell.angle_beta   90.00
_cell.angle_gamma   90.00
#
_symmetry.space_group_name_H-M   'P 1'
#
loop_
_entity.id
_entity.type
_entity.pdbx_description
1 polymer ?
#
loop_
_entity_poly.entity_id
_entity_poly.type
_entity_poly.pdbx_seq_one_letter_code
_entity_poly.pdbx_strand_id
1 'polypeptide(L)'
;MLCIRGVVLPEREERTFWTDGEVLRAGPPPGGLAGRDAETVVDGGWLLPGLVDVHTHPGALEPGSPFDEDLLRRQLGEHRDAGVLAVRTPGTSQRMPAWVAKDPELPHVTSAGRWLATPGRFFPGFGRDVSEDELARAAVEEAAASGGWCKVIADWAADEPAMPLPLLRSVVALVHAAGGKVAVHCQTAEGTRNAVLAGADSLEHGMHLDPALLDRMAAQRTAFVPTLSVFGAKEDAMRAREPSARRDLWLAGWGTMLDNVRAAHEAGVTVLAGTDSFPCGTVAGEMEWLVRAGLPAHAALGAASWTARAWLGLPGLVDGAPADVVAYATDPTLDPGALNHPSRIVLRGRVVR
;
A
#
# COMPACT_ATOMS: atom_id res chain seq x y z
N MET A 1 -19.61 24.33 -1.22
CA MET A 1 -18.24 24.44 -1.74
C MET A 1 -17.31 24.62 -0.55
N LEU A 2 -16.21 23.86 -0.46
CA LEU A 2 -15.23 23.99 0.62
C LEU A 2 -14.04 24.84 0.15
N CYS A 3 -13.45 25.62 1.07
CA CYS A 3 -12.17 26.31 0.87
C CYS A 3 -11.12 25.64 1.76
N ILE A 4 -9.95 25.30 1.18
CA ILE A 4 -8.85 24.60 1.82
C ILE A 4 -7.58 25.37 1.51
N ARG A 5 -6.94 25.97 2.51
CA ARG A 5 -5.71 26.75 2.38
C ARG A 5 -4.64 26.21 3.32
N GLY A 6 -3.41 26.06 2.82
CA GLY A 6 -2.25 25.68 3.62
C GLY A 6 -1.03 25.39 2.77
N VAL A 7 0.04 24.93 3.40
CA VAL A 7 1.29 24.55 2.76
C VAL A 7 1.18 23.13 2.24
N VAL A 8 1.26 22.96 0.93
CA VAL A 8 1.14 21.64 0.27
C VAL A 8 2.47 20.90 0.30
N LEU A 9 2.46 19.62 0.66
CA LEU A 9 3.60 18.73 0.55
C LEU A 9 3.47 17.84 -0.70
N PRO A 10 4.58 17.52 -1.36
CA PRO A 10 5.99 17.80 -0.99
C PRO A 10 6.53 19.17 -1.41
N GLU A 11 5.81 19.96 -2.20
CA GLU A 11 6.31 21.19 -2.83
C GLU A 11 6.66 22.29 -1.81
N ARG A 12 6.08 22.28 -0.63
CA ARG A 12 6.22 23.30 0.44
C ARG A 12 5.75 24.69 0.01
N GLU A 13 4.74 24.73 -0.86
CA GLU A 13 4.12 25.95 -1.34
C GLU A 13 2.76 26.18 -0.67
N GLU A 14 2.50 27.43 -0.25
CA GLU A 14 1.15 27.80 0.20
C GLU A 14 0.21 27.82 -1.00
N ARG A 15 -0.90 27.07 -0.91
CA ARG A 15 -1.91 26.99 -1.95
C ARG A 15 -3.31 27.09 -1.36
N THR A 16 -4.24 27.55 -2.18
CA THR A 16 -5.65 27.56 -1.89
C THR A 16 -6.38 26.72 -2.93
N PHE A 17 -7.19 25.80 -2.44
CA PHE A 17 -8.08 24.96 -3.25
C PHE A 17 -9.53 25.20 -2.88
N TRP A 18 -10.40 24.95 -3.86
CA TRP A 18 -11.85 24.93 -3.70
C TRP A 18 -12.37 23.55 -4.09
N THR A 19 -13.47 23.11 -3.52
CA THR A 19 -14.14 21.90 -4.00
C THR A 19 -15.25 22.26 -4.96
N ASP A 20 -15.26 21.55 -6.11
CA ASP A 20 -16.37 21.54 -7.06
C ASP A 20 -16.91 20.11 -7.11
N GLY A 21 -17.92 19.84 -6.25
CA GLY A 21 -18.33 18.47 -5.97
C GLY A 21 -17.18 17.67 -5.37
N GLU A 22 -16.78 16.61 -6.05
CA GLU A 22 -15.69 15.69 -5.62
C GLU A 22 -14.30 16.12 -6.13
N VAL A 23 -14.17 17.26 -6.78
CA VAL A 23 -12.95 17.67 -7.48
C VAL A 23 -12.34 18.91 -6.83
N LEU A 24 -11.00 18.96 -6.75
CA LEU A 24 -10.25 20.16 -6.38
C LEU A 24 -10.16 21.14 -7.53
N ARG A 25 -10.28 22.43 -7.21
CA ARG A 25 -9.99 23.55 -8.12
C ARG A 25 -8.92 24.42 -7.51
N ALA A 26 -7.89 24.72 -8.28
CA ALA A 26 -6.85 25.68 -7.92
C ALA A 26 -7.24 27.07 -8.46
N GLY A 27 -6.85 28.12 -7.71
CA GLY A 27 -7.15 29.50 -8.08
C GLY A 27 -8.51 30.01 -7.57
N PRO A 28 -8.94 31.20 -7.99
CA PRO A 28 -10.18 31.78 -7.52
C PRO A 28 -11.40 30.97 -8.00
N PRO A 29 -12.48 30.94 -7.20
CA PRO A 29 -13.68 30.21 -7.60
C PRO A 29 -14.26 30.76 -8.90
N PRO A 30 -14.82 29.91 -9.78
CA PRO A 30 -15.43 30.34 -11.04
C PRO A 30 -16.53 31.39 -10.81
N GLY A 31 -16.60 32.41 -11.68
CA GLY A 31 -17.70 33.38 -11.70
C GLY A 31 -17.57 34.54 -10.72
N GLY A 32 -16.39 34.82 -10.15
CA GLY A 32 -16.20 35.98 -9.28
C GLY A 32 -17.01 35.93 -7.96
N LEU A 33 -17.51 34.75 -7.60
CA LEU A 33 -18.12 34.46 -6.30
C LEU A 33 -17.03 34.46 -5.24
N ALA A 34 -16.50 35.66 -4.96
CA ALA A 34 -15.56 35.88 -3.88
C ALA A 34 -16.23 35.49 -2.55
N GLY A 35 -16.00 34.27 -2.11
CA GLY A 35 -16.04 33.90 -0.71
C GLY A 35 -17.37 33.89 0.05
N ARG A 36 -18.53 34.20 -0.58
CA ARG A 36 -19.79 34.30 0.18
C ARG A 36 -20.51 32.96 0.42
N ASP A 37 -20.22 31.94 -0.42
CA ASP A 37 -20.88 30.63 -0.31
C ASP A 37 -19.90 29.47 -0.10
N ALA A 38 -18.64 29.75 0.24
CA ALA A 38 -17.64 28.74 0.52
C ALA A 38 -17.38 28.65 2.03
N GLU A 39 -17.50 27.45 2.57
CA GLU A 39 -17.10 27.14 3.93
C GLU A 39 -15.59 26.94 3.97
N THR A 40 -14.86 27.76 4.74
CA THR A 40 -13.43 27.54 4.98
C THR A 40 -13.27 26.43 6.02
N VAL A 41 -12.80 25.27 5.58
CA VAL A 41 -12.63 24.09 6.43
C VAL A 41 -11.18 23.87 6.87
N VAL A 42 -10.22 24.46 6.14
CA VAL A 42 -8.79 24.52 6.52
C VAL A 42 -8.28 25.90 6.20
N ASP A 43 -7.61 26.54 7.16
CA ASP A 43 -6.97 27.85 7.03
C ASP A 43 -5.59 27.84 7.68
N GLY A 44 -4.57 27.46 6.91
CA GLY A 44 -3.19 27.25 7.35
C GLY A 44 -2.86 25.79 7.63
N GLY A 45 -1.67 25.55 8.19
CA GLY A 45 -1.12 24.22 8.42
C GLY A 45 -0.60 23.54 7.15
N TRP A 46 -0.51 22.22 7.21
CA TRP A 46 0.15 21.39 6.19
C TRP A 46 -0.88 20.51 5.49
N LEU A 47 -0.87 20.53 4.17
CA LEU A 47 -1.80 19.79 3.33
C LEU A 47 -1.08 18.64 2.63
N LEU A 48 -1.64 17.45 2.75
CA LEU A 48 -1.20 16.27 2.04
C LEU A 48 -2.33 15.74 1.15
N PRO A 49 -2.04 15.18 -0.02
CA PRO A 49 -2.97 14.26 -0.64
C PRO A 49 -3.20 13.09 0.32
N GLY A 50 -4.41 12.58 0.37
CA GLY A 50 -4.79 11.50 1.30
C GLY A 50 -3.72 10.41 1.39
N LEU A 51 -3.45 9.96 2.60
CA LEU A 51 -2.49 8.88 2.84
C LEU A 51 -2.88 7.60 2.09
N VAL A 52 -1.91 6.74 1.88
CA VAL A 52 -2.06 5.46 1.18
C VAL A 52 -1.47 4.34 2.01
N ASP A 53 -2.22 3.25 2.17
CA ASP A 53 -1.71 1.96 2.62
C ASP A 53 -1.69 1.00 1.43
N VAL A 54 -0.50 0.63 0.94
CA VAL A 54 -0.39 -0.19 -0.27
C VAL A 54 -0.42 -1.69 -0.01
N HIS A 55 -0.54 -2.11 1.27
CA HIS A 55 -0.63 -3.52 1.65
C HIS A 55 -1.51 -3.68 2.88
N THR A 56 -2.79 -3.89 2.67
CA THR A 56 -3.77 -4.12 3.74
C THR A 56 -4.84 -5.10 3.28
N HIS A 57 -5.45 -5.81 4.21
CA HIS A 57 -6.42 -6.88 3.93
C HIS A 57 -7.76 -6.65 4.66
N PRO A 58 -8.47 -5.52 4.39
CA PRO A 58 -9.75 -5.26 5.05
C PRO A 58 -10.79 -6.32 4.65
N GLY A 59 -11.67 -6.64 5.59
CA GLY A 59 -12.67 -7.71 5.48
C GLY A 59 -12.24 -9.02 6.14
N ALA A 60 -11.05 -9.05 6.78
CA ALA A 60 -10.58 -10.20 7.57
C ALA A 60 -10.13 -9.73 8.96
N LEU A 61 -10.21 -10.61 9.97
CA LEU A 61 -9.65 -10.34 11.31
C LEU A 61 -8.21 -10.79 11.43
N GLU A 62 -7.86 -11.84 10.74
CA GLU A 62 -6.53 -12.44 10.69
C GLU A 62 -6.40 -13.27 9.40
N PRO A 63 -5.18 -13.60 8.97
CA PRO A 63 -5.00 -14.49 7.83
C PRO A 63 -5.72 -15.83 8.03
N GLY A 64 -6.51 -16.24 7.03
CA GLY A 64 -7.32 -17.47 7.09
C GLY A 64 -8.72 -17.30 7.67
N SER A 65 -9.07 -16.15 8.24
CA SER A 65 -10.46 -15.89 8.68
C SER A 65 -11.41 -15.68 7.49
N PRO A 66 -12.70 -16.02 7.64
CA PRO A 66 -13.69 -15.74 6.61
C PRO A 66 -13.74 -14.25 6.26
N PHE A 67 -14.00 -13.97 4.99
CA PHE A 67 -14.26 -12.60 4.54
C PHE A 67 -15.65 -12.15 5.00
N ASP A 68 -15.72 -10.95 5.58
CA ASP A 68 -16.93 -10.35 6.12
C ASP A 68 -17.09 -8.93 5.56
N GLU A 69 -18.24 -8.64 4.91
CA GLU A 69 -18.47 -7.35 4.26
C GLU A 69 -18.76 -6.22 5.26
N ASP A 70 -19.35 -6.52 6.43
CA ASP A 70 -19.56 -5.52 7.48
C ASP A 70 -18.23 -5.15 8.14
N LEU A 71 -17.36 -6.14 8.33
CA LEU A 71 -15.99 -5.91 8.78
C LEU A 71 -15.20 -5.09 7.75
N LEU A 72 -15.33 -5.42 6.46
CA LEU A 72 -14.72 -4.66 5.37
C LEU A 72 -15.10 -3.18 5.45
N ARG A 73 -16.39 -2.88 5.60
CA ARG A 73 -16.88 -1.50 5.71
C ARG A 73 -16.29 -0.79 6.92
N ARG A 74 -16.25 -1.44 8.08
CA ARG A 74 -15.66 -0.86 9.30
C ARG A 74 -14.17 -0.58 9.12
N GLN A 75 -13.41 -1.53 8.62
CA GLN A 75 -11.95 -1.42 8.45
C GLN A 75 -11.57 -0.38 7.39
N LEU A 76 -12.34 -0.27 6.31
CA LEU A 76 -12.17 0.85 5.37
C LEU A 76 -12.52 2.21 6.02
N GLY A 77 -13.50 2.24 6.92
CA GLY A 77 -13.78 3.40 7.75
C GLY A 77 -12.62 3.76 8.70
N GLU A 78 -11.97 2.77 9.32
CA GLU A 78 -10.77 2.97 10.16
C GLU A 78 -9.63 3.61 9.34
N HIS A 79 -9.40 3.13 8.11
CA HIS A 79 -8.44 3.77 7.20
C HIS A 79 -8.79 5.24 6.93
N ARG A 80 -10.03 5.52 6.53
CA ARG A 80 -10.51 6.88 6.27
C ARG A 80 -10.31 7.80 7.48
N ASP A 81 -10.70 7.35 8.65
CA ASP A 81 -10.70 8.15 9.89
C ASP A 81 -9.27 8.45 10.37
N ALA A 82 -8.30 7.66 9.92
CA ALA A 82 -6.87 7.91 10.08
C ALA A 82 -6.24 8.76 8.94
N GLY A 83 -7.03 9.23 7.95
CA GLY A 83 -6.54 9.99 6.81
C GLY A 83 -5.99 9.13 5.67
N VAL A 84 -6.14 7.81 5.72
CA VAL A 84 -5.79 6.89 4.62
C VAL A 84 -6.96 6.87 3.64
N LEU A 85 -6.83 7.65 2.56
CA LEU A 85 -7.90 7.88 1.59
C LEU A 85 -7.75 7.03 0.32
N ALA A 86 -6.68 6.24 0.24
CA ALA A 86 -6.52 5.20 -0.76
C ALA A 86 -5.85 3.98 -0.14
N VAL A 87 -6.27 2.80 -0.55
CA VAL A 87 -5.67 1.54 -0.12
C VAL A 87 -5.45 0.62 -1.33
N ARG A 88 -4.38 -0.18 -1.28
CA ARG A 88 -4.25 -1.34 -2.15
C ARG A 88 -4.37 -2.60 -1.31
N THR A 89 -5.30 -3.47 -1.71
CA THR A 89 -5.38 -4.83 -1.17
C THR A 89 -4.62 -5.76 -2.10
N PRO A 90 -3.42 -6.25 -1.73
CA PRO A 90 -2.66 -7.16 -2.57
C PRO A 90 -3.21 -8.58 -2.52
N GLY A 91 -4.50 -8.70 -2.68
CA GLY A 91 -5.27 -9.93 -2.63
C GLY A 91 -6.03 -10.14 -1.32
N THR A 92 -7.13 -10.88 -1.42
CA THR A 92 -7.98 -11.33 -0.32
C THR A 92 -8.52 -12.72 -0.63
N SER A 93 -9.31 -13.31 0.28
CA SER A 93 -9.99 -14.59 0.01
C SER A 93 -11.09 -14.48 -1.05
N GLN A 94 -11.62 -13.28 -1.27
CA GLN A 94 -12.66 -12.98 -2.25
C GLN A 94 -12.31 -11.74 -3.06
N ARG A 95 -12.98 -11.54 -4.19
CA ARG A 95 -12.88 -10.28 -4.94
C ARG A 95 -13.59 -9.16 -4.20
N MET A 96 -13.06 -7.94 -4.32
CA MET A 96 -13.65 -6.76 -3.70
C MET A 96 -15.09 -6.56 -4.19
N PRO A 97 -16.08 -6.43 -3.29
CA PRO A 97 -17.47 -6.21 -3.67
C PRO A 97 -17.65 -4.90 -4.45
N ALA A 98 -18.49 -4.93 -5.47
CA ALA A 98 -18.70 -3.78 -6.36
C ALA A 98 -19.28 -2.53 -5.66
N TRP A 99 -19.92 -2.68 -4.51
CA TRP A 99 -20.46 -1.56 -3.73
C TRP A 99 -19.35 -0.68 -3.14
N VAL A 100 -18.16 -1.23 -2.85
CA VAL A 100 -17.03 -0.48 -2.27
C VAL A 100 -16.64 0.70 -3.15
N ALA A 101 -16.53 0.48 -4.47
CA ALA A 101 -16.17 1.54 -5.40
C ALA A 101 -17.26 2.64 -5.54
N LYS A 102 -18.49 2.32 -5.14
CA LYS A 102 -19.65 3.22 -5.25
C LYS A 102 -19.94 3.98 -3.96
N ASP A 103 -19.34 3.58 -2.84
CA ASP A 103 -19.55 4.21 -1.56
C ASP A 103 -18.64 5.45 -1.42
N PRO A 104 -19.21 6.67 -1.42
CA PRO A 104 -18.43 7.89 -1.38
C PRO A 104 -17.79 8.16 -0.01
N GLU A 105 -18.16 7.42 1.01
CA GLU A 105 -17.62 7.56 2.36
C GLU A 105 -16.40 6.68 2.61
N LEU A 106 -16.02 5.83 1.63
CA LEU A 106 -14.89 4.92 1.77
C LEU A 106 -13.68 5.38 0.95
N PRO A 107 -12.46 5.04 1.38
CA PRO A 107 -11.24 5.26 0.61
C PRO A 107 -11.31 4.66 -0.80
N HIS A 108 -10.49 5.18 -1.72
CA HIS A 108 -10.28 4.52 -3.00
C HIS A 108 -9.60 3.16 -2.78
N VAL A 109 -10.15 2.10 -3.37
CA VAL A 109 -9.61 0.74 -3.22
C VAL A 109 -9.09 0.23 -4.56
N THR A 110 -7.78 -0.09 -4.60
CA THR A 110 -7.15 -0.87 -5.66
C THR A 110 -7.03 -2.31 -5.17
N SER A 111 -7.61 -3.28 -5.87
CA SER A 111 -7.60 -4.68 -5.45
C SER A 111 -6.80 -5.54 -6.41
N ALA A 112 -6.09 -6.57 -5.90
CA ALA A 112 -5.47 -7.63 -6.67
C ALA A 112 -6.33 -8.91 -6.76
N GLY A 113 -7.60 -8.82 -6.40
CA GLY A 113 -8.52 -9.95 -6.44
C GLY A 113 -8.23 -11.00 -5.38
N ARG A 114 -8.40 -12.27 -5.75
CA ARG A 114 -8.07 -13.38 -4.85
C ARG A 114 -6.59 -13.71 -4.92
N TRP A 115 -5.99 -14.06 -3.79
CA TRP A 115 -4.65 -14.61 -3.80
C TRP A 115 -4.58 -15.87 -4.64
N LEU A 116 -3.49 -16.02 -5.36
CA LEU A 116 -3.19 -17.20 -6.15
C LEU A 116 -2.02 -17.95 -5.52
N ALA A 117 -2.27 -19.17 -5.13
CA ALA A 117 -1.27 -20.09 -4.60
C ALA A 117 -1.41 -21.46 -5.25
N THR A 118 -0.32 -22.22 -5.31
CA THR A 118 -0.41 -23.64 -5.63
C THR A 118 -0.96 -24.39 -4.42
N PRO A 119 -1.64 -25.54 -4.61
CA PRO A 119 -2.31 -26.24 -3.52
C PRO A 119 -1.38 -26.54 -2.33
N GLY A 120 -1.84 -26.23 -1.13
CA GLY A 120 -1.07 -26.41 0.11
C GLY A 120 -0.03 -25.33 0.39
N ARG A 121 0.11 -24.32 -0.45
CA ARG A 121 1.14 -23.26 -0.33
C ARG A 121 0.65 -21.96 0.30
N PHE A 122 -0.50 -21.98 0.95
CA PHE A 122 -1.04 -20.83 1.70
C PHE A 122 -2.07 -21.30 2.73
N PHE A 123 -2.73 -20.38 3.44
CA PHE A 123 -3.81 -20.74 4.35
C PHE A 123 -4.94 -21.46 3.59
N PRO A 124 -5.33 -22.68 3.99
CA PRO A 124 -6.37 -23.43 3.30
C PRO A 124 -7.68 -22.64 3.18
N GLY A 125 -8.23 -22.58 1.97
CA GLY A 125 -9.48 -21.86 1.69
C GLY A 125 -9.38 -20.32 1.69
N PHE A 126 -8.17 -19.79 1.87
CA PHE A 126 -7.92 -18.36 1.88
C PHE A 126 -7.24 -17.94 0.59
N GLY A 127 -8.05 -17.61 -0.40
CA GLY A 127 -7.62 -17.30 -1.75
C GLY A 127 -8.10 -18.35 -2.77
N ARG A 128 -7.36 -18.48 -3.86
CA ARG A 128 -7.65 -19.42 -4.95
C ARG A 128 -6.47 -20.35 -5.11
N ASP A 129 -6.67 -21.62 -4.76
CA ASP A 129 -5.73 -22.69 -5.08
C ASP A 129 -5.77 -22.98 -6.58
N VAL A 130 -4.62 -22.98 -7.23
CA VAL A 130 -4.49 -23.17 -8.68
C VAL A 130 -3.28 -24.04 -8.98
N SER A 131 -3.45 -25.03 -9.84
CA SER A 131 -2.36 -25.87 -10.31
C SER A 131 -1.31 -25.04 -11.09
N GLU A 132 -0.07 -25.50 -11.15
CA GLU A 132 1.02 -24.77 -11.81
C GLU A 132 0.74 -24.49 -13.30
N ASP A 133 0.11 -25.43 -14.00
CA ASP A 133 -0.25 -25.32 -15.42
C ASP A 133 -1.39 -24.31 -15.68
N GLU A 134 -2.23 -24.04 -14.68
CA GLU A 134 -3.31 -23.06 -14.79
C GLU A 134 -2.96 -21.68 -14.21
N LEU A 135 -1.89 -21.56 -13.42
CA LEU A 135 -1.59 -20.39 -12.61
C LEU A 135 -1.51 -19.09 -13.44
N ALA A 136 -0.82 -19.14 -14.57
CA ALA A 136 -0.65 -17.96 -15.42
C ALA A 136 -1.99 -17.46 -16.00
N ARG A 137 -2.89 -18.39 -16.40
CA ARG A 137 -4.23 -18.05 -16.88
C ARG A 137 -5.08 -17.47 -15.73
N ALA A 138 -5.03 -18.10 -14.57
CA ALA A 138 -5.75 -17.61 -13.39
C ALA A 138 -5.28 -16.21 -12.96
N ALA A 139 -3.99 -15.90 -13.08
CA ALA A 139 -3.44 -14.59 -12.80
C ALA A 139 -3.99 -13.50 -13.75
N VAL A 140 -4.10 -13.79 -15.03
CA VAL A 140 -4.75 -12.89 -16.01
C VAL A 140 -6.22 -12.70 -15.67
N GLU A 141 -6.94 -13.77 -15.30
CA GLU A 141 -8.35 -13.70 -14.90
C GLU A 141 -8.55 -12.81 -13.64
N GLU A 142 -7.71 -12.96 -12.62
CA GLU A 142 -7.81 -12.14 -11.40
C GLU A 142 -7.42 -10.68 -11.69
N ALA A 143 -6.37 -10.42 -12.46
CA ALA A 143 -5.98 -9.08 -12.85
C ALA A 143 -7.11 -8.36 -13.63
N ALA A 144 -7.71 -9.02 -14.60
CA ALA A 144 -8.82 -8.47 -15.39
C ALA A 144 -10.06 -8.16 -14.52
N ALA A 145 -10.35 -9.03 -13.54
CA ALA A 145 -11.51 -8.87 -12.66
C ALA A 145 -11.29 -7.88 -11.51
N SER A 146 -10.06 -7.39 -11.30
CA SER A 146 -9.66 -6.59 -10.13
C SER A 146 -9.04 -5.24 -10.52
N GLY A 147 -9.29 -4.76 -11.72
CA GLY A 147 -8.77 -3.47 -12.16
C GLY A 147 -7.28 -3.45 -12.49
N GLY A 148 -6.71 -4.59 -12.87
CA GLY A 148 -5.37 -4.69 -13.43
C GLY A 148 -4.32 -5.31 -12.52
N TRP A 149 -4.62 -5.71 -11.31
CA TRP A 149 -3.66 -6.36 -10.41
C TRP A 149 -3.99 -7.81 -10.14
N CYS A 150 -2.97 -8.65 -9.98
CA CYS A 150 -3.08 -9.96 -9.34
C CYS A 150 -2.02 -10.15 -8.26
N LYS A 151 -2.26 -11.07 -7.33
CA LYS A 151 -1.33 -11.46 -6.26
C LYS A 151 -0.98 -12.93 -6.38
N VAL A 152 0.31 -13.22 -6.31
CA VAL A 152 0.85 -14.59 -6.33
C VAL A 152 1.65 -14.83 -5.05
N ILE A 153 1.50 -16.01 -4.46
CA ILE A 153 2.27 -16.48 -3.32
C ILE A 153 3.45 -17.30 -3.88
N ALA A 154 4.66 -16.74 -3.80
CA ALA A 154 5.84 -17.40 -4.35
C ALA A 154 6.53 -18.35 -3.37
N ASP A 155 6.32 -18.16 -2.07
CA ASP A 155 6.82 -19.08 -1.03
C ASP A 155 5.87 -19.11 0.15
N TRP A 156 5.97 -20.14 0.99
CA TRP A 156 5.11 -20.30 2.15
C TRP A 156 5.86 -20.83 3.38
N ALA A 157 6.43 -22.02 3.30
CA ALA A 157 7.17 -22.62 4.40
C ALA A 157 8.69 -22.59 4.15
N ALA A 158 9.45 -22.43 5.22
CA ALA A 158 10.91 -22.29 5.15
C ALA A 158 11.63 -23.53 4.58
N ASP A 159 11.00 -24.70 4.71
CA ASP A 159 11.50 -26.01 4.28
C ASP A 159 10.91 -26.47 2.94
N GLU A 160 10.10 -25.63 2.30
CA GLU A 160 9.51 -25.90 1.00
C GLU A 160 10.21 -25.09 -0.10
N PRO A 161 10.35 -25.64 -1.31
CA PRO A 161 10.90 -24.88 -2.44
C PRO A 161 9.98 -23.73 -2.80
N ALA A 162 10.57 -22.59 -3.15
CA ALA A 162 9.81 -21.46 -3.69
C ALA A 162 9.23 -21.80 -5.07
N MET A 163 8.27 -20.99 -5.52
CA MET A 163 7.72 -21.10 -6.87
C MET A 163 8.84 -21.02 -7.91
N PRO A 164 8.91 -21.99 -8.85
CA PRO A 164 9.99 -22.02 -9.85
C PRO A 164 10.01 -20.75 -10.72
N LEU A 165 11.20 -20.21 -10.93
CA LEU A 165 11.39 -19.01 -11.76
C LEU A 165 10.72 -19.07 -13.15
N PRO A 166 10.79 -20.20 -13.91
CA PRO A 166 10.11 -20.28 -15.21
C PRO A 166 8.59 -20.10 -15.11
N LEU A 167 7.97 -20.67 -14.06
CA LEU A 167 6.53 -20.52 -13.81
C LEU A 167 6.18 -19.08 -13.50
N LEU A 168 6.90 -18.45 -12.56
CA LEU A 168 6.64 -17.06 -12.19
C LEU A 168 6.87 -16.09 -13.35
N ARG A 169 7.88 -16.34 -14.19
CA ARG A 169 8.09 -15.59 -15.45
C ARG A 169 6.90 -15.71 -16.41
N SER A 170 6.34 -16.91 -16.55
CA SER A 170 5.15 -17.13 -17.39
C SER A 170 3.96 -16.31 -16.86
N VAL A 171 3.75 -16.33 -15.54
CA VAL A 171 2.69 -15.51 -14.90
C VAL A 171 2.90 -14.03 -15.21
N VAL A 172 4.06 -13.48 -14.91
CA VAL A 172 4.36 -12.06 -15.11
C VAL A 172 4.21 -11.68 -16.58
N ALA A 173 4.79 -12.47 -17.49
CA ALA A 173 4.73 -12.18 -18.93
C ALA A 173 3.30 -12.15 -19.47
N LEU A 174 2.44 -13.09 -19.08
CA LEU A 174 1.04 -13.14 -19.55
C LEU A 174 0.18 -12.04 -18.94
N VAL A 175 0.37 -11.71 -17.66
CA VAL A 175 -0.34 -10.60 -17.00
C VAL A 175 0.08 -9.27 -17.63
N HIS A 176 1.38 -9.04 -17.86
CA HIS A 176 1.88 -7.84 -18.53
C HIS A 176 1.36 -7.73 -19.97
N ALA A 177 1.32 -8.83 -20.72
CA ALA A 177 0.75 -8.86 -22.07
C ALA A 177 -0.75 -8.48 -22.09
N ALA A 178 -1.46 -8.75 -20.99
CA ALA A 178 -2.85 -8.36 -20.80
C ALA A 178 -3.01 -6.93 -20.21
N GLY A 179 -1.90 -6.18 -20.01
CA GLY A 179 -1.90 -4.84 -19.43
C GLY A 179 -2.04 -4.80 -17.92
N GLY A 180 -1.90 -5.95 -17.24
CA GLY A 180 -1.99 -6.05 -15.79
C GLY A 180 -0.65 -5.92 -15.08
N LYS A 181 -0.67 -6.04 -13.74
CA LYS A 181 0.47 -5.97 -12.83
C LYS A 181 0.45 -7.14 -11.84
N VAL A 182 1.63 -7.55 -11.38
CA VAL A 182 1.80 -8.70 -10.49
C VAL A 182 2.45 -8.27 -9.17
N ALA A 183 1.74 -8.49 -8.07
CA ALA A 183 2.29 -8.42 -6.72
C ALA A 183 2.69 -9.83 -6.26
N VAL A 184 3.88 -9.98 -5.66
CA VAL A 184 4.41 -11.29 -5.27
C VAL A 184 4.77 -11.32 -3.79
N HIS A 185 4.15 -12.23 -3.04
CA HIS A 185 4.51 -12.53 -1.65
C HIS A 185 5.80 -13.34 -1.60
N CYS A 186 6.79 -12.88 -0.83
CA CYS A 186 8.06 -13.55 -0.65
C CYS A 186 8.64 -13.31 0.75
N GLN A 187 8.98 -14.38 1.45
CA GLN A 187 9.68 -14.35 2.74
C GLN A 187 10.98 -15.18 2.75
N THR A 188 11.31 -15.85 1.64
CA THR A 188 12.56 -16.61 1.50
C THR A 188 13.50 -15.94 0.50
N ALA A 189 14.79 -16.24 0.56
CA ALA A 189 15.78 -15.73 -0.38
C ALA A 189 15.50 -16.20 -1.83
N GLU A 190 15.08 -17.46 -2.00
CA GLU A 190 14.76 -18.03 -3.32
C GLU A 190 13.49 -17.37 -3.89
N GLY A 191 12.40 -17.28 -3.10
CA GLY A 191 11.15 -16.65 -3.54
C GLY A 191 11.35 -15.19 -3.94
N THR A 192 12.07 -14.43 -3.10
CA THR A 192 12.42 -13.03 -3.36
C THR A 192 13.24 -12.88 -4.65
N ARG A 193 14.28 -13.71 -4.81
CA ARG A 193 15.10 -13.73 -6.01
C ARG A 193 14.27 -14.05 -7.26
N ASN A 194 13.43 -15.08 -7.20
CA ASN A 194 12.61 -15.50 -8.33
C ASN A 194 11.59 -14.43 -8.70
N ALA A 195 10.97 -13.74 -7.73
CA ALA A 195 10.04 -12.62 -7.97
C ALA A 195 10.73 -11.47 -8.72
N VAL A 196 11.90 -11.03 -8.26
CA VAL A 196 12.67 -9.97 -8.92
C VAL A 196 13.12 -10.40 -10.31
N LEU A 197 13.65 -11.62 -10.46
CA LEU A 197 14.10 -12.14 -11.77
C LEU A 197 12.97 -12.40 -12.76
N ALA A 198 11.75 -12.64 -12.27
CA ALA A 198 10.55 -12.76 -13.10
C ALA A 198 10.03 -11.41 -13.60
N GLY A 199 10.40 -10.31 -12.96
CA GLY A 199 9.95 -8.97 -13.31
C GLY A 199 8.63 -8.57 -12.63
N ALA A 200 8.40 -9.00 -11.38
CA ALA A 200 7.25 -8.59 -10.58
C ALA A 200 7.16 -7.06 -10.47
N ASP A 201 5.96 -6.49 -10.47
CA ASP A 201 5.74 -5.04 -10.30
C ASP A 201 5.85 -4.62 -8.84
N SER A 202 5.55 -5.53 -7.90
CA SER A 202 5.60 -5.28 -6.46
C SER A 202 6.11 -6.51 -5.72
N LEU A 203 7.19 -6.31 -4.95
CA LEU A 203 7.74 -7.28 -4.02
C LEU A 203 7.15 -7.03 -2.64
N GLU A 204 6.38 -7.98 -2.14
CA GLU A 204 5.74 -7.89 -0.83
C GLU A 204 6.63 -8.60 0.22
N HIS A 205 6.85 -7.94 1.34
CA HIS A 205 7.71 -8.36 2.45
C HIS A 205 9.20 -8.40 2.10
N GLY A 206 9.65 -9.27 1.21
CA GLY A 206 11.04 -9.36 0.77
C GLY A 206 12.04 -9.57 1.91
N MET A 207 11.68 -10.37 2.93
CA MET A 207 12.42 -10.49 4.20
C MET A 207 13.91 -10.89 4.02
N HIS A 208 14.22 -11.67 2.98
CA HIS A 208 15.57 -12.09 2.63
C HIS A 208 16.03 -11.51 1.28
N LEU A 209 15.70 -10.24 1.02
CA LEU A 209 16.12 -9.58 -0.22
C LEU A 209 17.65 -9.52 -0.30
N ASP A 210 18.20 -10.06 -1.39
CA ASP A 210 19.61 -9.94 -1.72
C ASP A 210 19.90 -8.54 -2.29
N PRO A 211 20.78 -7.73 -1.66
CA PRO A 211 21.15 -6.41 -2.17
C PRO A 211 21.68 -6.41 -3.61
N ALA A 212 22.25 -7.51 -4.10
CA ALA A 212 22.69 -7.63 -5.49
C ALA A 212 21.53 -7.54 -6.52
N LEU A 213 20.30 -7.61 -6.09
CA LEU A 213 19.11 -7.47 -6.95
C LEU A 213 18.59 -6.02 -7.05
N LEU A 214 19.07 -5.10 -6.23
CA LEU A 214 18.52 -3.75 -6.11
C LEU A 214 18.59 -2.94 -7.40
N ASP A 215 19.74 -2.95 -8.09
CA ASP A 215 19.90 -2.26 -9.39
C ASP A 215 18.89 -2.78 -10.42
N ARG A 216 18.64 -4.07 -10.39
CA ARG A 216 17.63 -4.68 -11.26
C ARG A 216 16.23 -4.25 -10.89
N MET A 217 15.89 -4.21 -9.61
CA MET A 217 14.58 -3.73 -9.14
C MET A 217 14.35 -2.28 -9.57
N ALA A 218 15.33 -1.41 -9.39
CA ALA A 218 15.28 -0.02 -9.82
C ALA A 218 15.08 0.10 -11.35
N ALA A 219 15.90 -0.63 -12.14
CA ALA A 219 15.84 -0.59 -13.60
C ALA A 219 14.50 -1.08 -14.18
N GLN A 220 13.90 -2.12 -13.61
CA GLN A 220 12.61 -2.68 -14.04
C GLN A 220 11.40 -2.07 -13.30
N ARG A 221 11.63 -1.15 -12.36
CA ARG A 221 10.61 -0.45 -11.55
C ARG A 221 9.80 -1.39 -10.65
N THR A 222 10.39 -2.47 -10.15
CA THR A 222 9.78 -3.27 -9.09
C THR A 222 9.70 -2.44 -7.81
N ALA A 223 8.51 -2.20 -7.29
CA ALA A 223 8.35 -1.54 -6.00
C ALA A 223 8.63 -2.53 -4.86
N PHE A 224 9.12 -2.01 -3.74
CA PHE A 224 9.34 -2.77 -2.51
C PHE A 224 8.37 -2.33 -1.43
N VAL A 225 7.56 -3.26 -0.93
CA VAL A 225 6.57 -3.05 0.13
C VAL A 225 6.96 -3.92 1.33
N PRO A 226 7.81 -3.42 2.24
CA PRO A 226 8.45 -4.24 3.26
C PRO A 226 7.55 -4.65 4.42
N THR A 227 6.46 -3.93 4.68
CA THR A 227 5.52 -4.22 5.79
C THR A 227 6.22 -4.35 7.15
N LEU A 228 7.11 -3.41 7.46
CA LEU A 228 7.98 -3.46 8.63
C LEU A 228 7.22 -3.51 9.95
N SER A 229 6.10 -2.80 10.03
CA SER A 229 5.30 -2.69 11.25
C SER A 229 4.76 -4.04 11.73
N VAL A 230 4.25 -4.87 10.81
CA VAL A 230 3.74 -6.21 11.16
C VAL A 230 4.85 -7.17 11.59
N PHE A 231 6.04 -7.05 11.01
CA PHE A 231 7.19 -7.85 11.44
C PHE A 231 7.77 -7.36 12.77
N GLY A 232 7.95 -6.05 12.93
CA GLY A 232 8.42 -5.47 14.18
C GLY A 232 7.54 -5.82 15.37
N ALA A 233 6.21 -5.82 15.18
CA ALA A 233 5.27 -6.23 16.22
C ALA A 233 5.38 -7.72 16.62
N LYS A 234 5.94 -8.56 15.75
CA LYS A 234 6.13 -10.02 15.99
C LYS A 234 7.51 -10.36 16.56
N GLU A 235 8.46 -9.44 16.58
CA GLU A 235 9.87 -9.73 16.92
C GLU A 235 10.02 -10.37 18.29
N ASP A 236 9.48 -9.78 19.36
CA ASP A 236 9.61 -10.30 20.73
C ASP A 236 8.97 -11.68 20.86
N ALA A 237 7.79 -11.86 20.26
CA ALA A 237 7.11 -13.16 20.26
C ALA A 237 7.92 -14.23 19.51
N MET A 238 8.58 -13.86 18.39
CA MET A 238 9.44 -14.78 17.64
C MET A 238 10.72 -15.10 18.41
N ARG A 239 11.34 -14.13 19.09
CA ARG A 239 12.51 -14.37 19.95
C ARG A 239 12.20 -15.30 21.12
N ALA A 240 11.01 -15.20 21.68
CA ALA A 240 10.56 -16.02 22.81
C ALA A 240 10.17 -17.47 22.43
N ARG A 241 10.04 -17.80 21.13
CA ARG A 241 9.75 -19.17 20.71
C ARG A 241 10.92 -20.11 20.93
N GLU A 242 10.62 -21.40 21.10
CA GLU A 242 11.64 -22.44 21.10
C GLU A 242 12.47 -22.42 19.80
N PRO A 243 13.77 -22.71 19.87
CA PRO A 243 14.63 -22.80 18.69
C PRO A 243 14.09 -23.76 17.64
N SER A 244 14.01 -23.27 16.41
CA SER A 244 13.56 -24.04 15.26
C SER A 244 14.06 -23.41 13.97
N ALA A 245 14.22 -24.19 12.90
CA ALA A 245 14.64 -23.69 11.60
C ALA A 245 13.77 -22.53 11.11
N ARG A 246 12.45 -22.62 11.31
CA ARG A 246 11.50 -21.55 10.95
C ARG A 246 11.75 -20.26 11.73
N ARG A 247 11.93 -20.38 13.06
CA ARG A 247 12.23 -19.21 13.92
C ARG A 247 13.54 -18.56 13.51
N ASP A 248 14.58 -19.39 13.32
CA ASP A 248 15.92 -18.90 13.04
C ASP A 248 16.00 -18.25 11.65
N LEU A 249 15.33 -18.82 10.64
CA LEU A 249 15.18 -18.20 9.32
C LEU A 249 14.46 -16.84 9.45
N TRP A 250 13.35 -16.79 10.17
CA TRP A 250 12.59 -15.55 10.35
C TRP A 250 13.43 -14.46 11.04
N LEU A 251 14.14 -14.81 12.13
CA LEU A 251 15.00 -13.85 12.85
C LEU A 251 16.19 -13.39 12.01
N ALA A 252 16.77 -14.27 11.19
CA ALA A 252 17.83 -13.91 10.26
C ALA A 252 17.35 -12.91 9.21
N GLY A 253 16.17 -13.15 8.63
CA GLY A 253 15.57 -12.22 7.65
C GLY A 253 15.20 -10.88 8.27
N TRP A 254 14.55 -10.88 9.42
CA TRP A 254 14.24 -9.66 10.15
C TRP A 254 15.50 -8.86 10.51
N GLY A 255 16.57 -9.53 10.92
CA GLY A 255 17.83 -8.89 11.29
C GLY A 255 18.52 -8.10 10.17
N THR A 256 18.20 -8.36 8.91
CA THR A 256 18.73 -7.62 7.74
C THR A 256 17.71 -6.70 7.08
N MET A 257 16.46 -6.76 7.48
CA MET A 257 15.35 -6.14 6.73
C MET A 257 15.45 -4.61 6.70
N LEU A 258 15.79 -3.97 7.83
CA LEU A 258 15.94 -2.51 7.87
C LEU A 258 17.09 -2.02 6.98
N ASP A 259 18.23 -2.73 6.99
CA ASP A 259 19.36 -2.42 6.13
C ASP A 259 19.01 -2.60 4.64
N ASN A 260 18.26 -3.65 4.31
CA ASN A 260 17.79 -3.90 2.95
C ASN A 260 16.82 -2.81 2.46
N VAL A 261 15.95 -2.30 3.33
CA VAL A 261 15.03 -1.19 3.00
C VAL A 261 15.82 0.09 2.74
N ARG A 262 16.81 0.42 3.57
CA ARG A 262 17.71 1.55 3.35
C ARG A 262 18.46 1.41 2.02
N ALA A 263 19.11 0.27 1.78
CA ALA A 263 19.86 0.01 0.56
C ALA A 263 18.96 0.08 -0.69
N ALA A 264 17.72 -0.42 -0.60
CA ALA A 264 16.76 -0.31 -1.69
C ALA A 264 16.42 1.16 -2.01
N HIS A 265 16.18 1.99 -0.99
CA HIS A 265 15.96 3.42 -1.19
C HIS A 265 17.18 4.11 -1.83
N GLU A 266 18.41 3.84 -1.33
CA GLU A 266 19.65 4.40 -1.85
C GLU A 266 19.93 3.97 -3.29
N ALA A 267 19.55 2.76 -3.68
CA ALA A 267 19.65 2.25 -5.05
C ALA A 267 18.54 2.78 -5.99
N GLY A 268 17.63 3.63 -5.50
CA GLY A 268 16.53 4.20 -6.30
C GLY A 268 15.35 3.25 -6.51
N VAL A 269 15.23 2.17 -5.74
CA VAL A 269 14.03 1.34 -5.71
C VAL A 269 12.89 2.12 -5.07
N THR A 270 11.70 2.07 -5.67
CA THR A 270 10.49 2.67 -5.07
C THR A 270 10.08 1.87 -3.83
N VAL A 271 10.34 2.42 -2.64
CA VAL A 271 9.87 1.85 -1.37
C VAL A 271 8.52 2.47 -1.03
N LEU A 272 7.55 1.63 -0.63
CA LEU A 272 6.18 2.05 -0.35
C LEU A 272 5.73 1.57 1.04
N ALA A 273 4.86 2.34 1.67
CA ALA A 273 4.29 2.00 2.98
C ALA A 273 3.08 1.08 2.83
N GLY A 274 3.17 -0.11 3.39
CA GLY A 274 2.10 -1.08 3.49
C GLY A 274 2.14 -1.74 4.87
N THR A 275 1.01 -1.85 5.56
CA THR A 275 0.99 -2.26 6.96
C THR A 275 0.86 -3.76 7.17
N ASP A 276 0.07 -4.44 6.36
CA ASP A 276 -0.29 -5.87 6.53
C ASP A 276 -0.72 -6.22 7.96
N SER A 277 -1.37 -5.27 8.64
CA SER A 277 -1.67 -5.36 10.06
C SER A 277 -3.11 -4.96 10.38
N PHE A 278 -3.54 -5.37 11.58
CA PHE A 278 -4.78 -4.95 12.21
C PHE A 278 -4.49 -4.34 13.58
N PRO A 279 -5.25 -3.30 14.03
CA PRO A 279 -6.35 -2.64 13.29
C PRO A 279 -5.86 -1.90 12.04
N CYS A 280 -6.79 -1.60 11.13
CA CYS A 280 -6.53 -0.79 9.95
C CYS A 280 -6.25 0.68 10.30
N GLY A 281 -5.73 1.48 9.33
CA GLY A 281 -5.45 2.90 9.54
C GLY A 281 -4.11 3.21 10.25
N THR A 282 -3.21 2.24 10.37
CA THR A 282 -1.95 2.35 11.12
C THR A 282 -0.73 2.70 10.27
N VAL A 283 -0.93 3.25 9.06
CA VAL A 283 0.17 3.56 8.11
C VAL A 283 1.22 4.53 8.66
N ALA A 284 0.84 5.38 9.62
CA ALA A 284 1.79 6.24 10.34
C ALA A 284 2.89 5.42 11.04
N GLY A 285 2.53 4.29 11.65
CA GLY A 285 3.49 3.37 12.26
C GLY A 285 4.45 2.74 11.23
N GLU A 286 3.97 2.39 10.04
CA GLU A 286 4.84 1.91 8.96
C GLU A 286 5.82 3.00 8.51
N MET A 287 5.35 4.24 8.38
CA MET A 287 6.22 5.38 8.06
C MET A 287 7.32 5.56 9.13
N GLU A 288 7.01 5.43 10.42
CA GLU A 288 8.01 5.48 11.50
C GLU A 288 9.06 4.39 11.35
N TRP A 289 8.66 3.18 10.95
CA TRP A 289 9.58 2.09 10.69
C TRP A 289 10.48 2.35 9.47
N LEU A 290 9.94 2.97 8.41
CA LEU A 290 10.74 3.38 7.25
C LEU A 290 11.80 4.42 7.65
N VAL A 291 11.46 5.38 8.53
CA VAL A 291 12.44 6.33 9.08
C VAL A 291 13.50 5.61 9.93
N ARG A 292 13.11 4.66 10.78
CA ARG A 292 14.04 3.82 11.54
C ARG A 292 14.96 2.98 10.64
N ALA A 293 14.47 2.55 9.49
CA ALA A 293 15.28 1.88 8.47
C ALA A 293 16.28 2.81 7.78
N GLY A 294 16.19 4.12 7.98
CA GLY A 294 17.14 5.12 7.46
C GLY A 294 16.63 5.94 6.27
N LEU A 295 15.36 5.83 5.91
CA LEU A 295 14.78 6.71 4.90
C LEU A 295 14.67 8.14 5.45
N PRO A 296 14.98 9.17 4.65
CA PRO A 296 14.65 10.54 5.01
C PRO A 296 13.14 10.69 5.29
N ALA A 297 12.77 11.48 6.29
CA ALA A 297 11.38 11.60 6.71
C ALA A 297 10.41 11.99 5.57
N HIS A 298 10.87 12.87 4.64
CA HIS A 298 10.07 13.24 3.47
C HIS A 298 9.87 12.05 2.49
N ALA A 299 10.85 11.15 2.35
CA ALA A 299 10.74 9.96 1.51
C ALA A 299 9.82 8.92 2.15
N ALA A 300 9.94 8.71 3.47
CA ALA A 300 9.06 7.83 4.23
C ALA A 300 7.60 8.33 4.19
N LEU A 301 7.38 9.65 4.34
CA LEU A 301 6.05 10.24 4.18
C LEU A 301 5.54 10.10 2.74
N GLY A 302 6.41 10.31 1.75
CA GLY A 302 6.08 10.08 0.34
C GLY A 302 5.64 8.64 0.07
N ALA A 303 6.31 7.66 0.68
CA ALA A 303 5.96 6.25 0.57
C ALA A 303 4.55 5.94 1.10
N ALA A 304 4.02 6.75 2.01
CA ALA A 304 2.67 6.69 2.56
C ALA A 304 1.70 7.73 1.95
N SER A 305 2.11 8.54 0.97
CA SER A 305 1.26 9.58 0.38
C SER A 305 1.57 9.78 -1.11
N TRP A 306 2.26 10.84 -1.52
CA TRP A 306 2.40 11.23 -2.92
C TRP A 306 3.13 10.23 -3.80
N THR A 307 4.17 9.54 -3.30
CA THR A 307 4.86 8.48 -4.07
C THR A 307 3.96 7.27 -4.27
N ALA A 308 3.25 6.82 -3.21
CA ALA A 308 2.32 5.71 -3.31
C ALA A 308 1.14 6.04 -4.22
N ARG A 309 0.60 7.27 -4.14
CA ARG A 309 -0.47 7.73 -5.05
C ARG A 309 -0.01 7.71 -6.51
N ALA A 310 1.15 8.29 -6.80
CA ALA A 310 1.71 8.29 -8.16
C ALA A 310 1.93 6.86 -8.68
N TRP A 311 2.41 5.96 -7.85
CA TRP A 311 2.60 4.55 -8.19
C TRP A 311 1.28 3.82 -8.50
N LEU A 312 0.20 4.18 -7.79
CA LEU A 312 -1.16 3.68 -8.06
C LEU A 312 -1.86 4.41 -9.22
N GLY A 313 -1.23 5.43 -9.82
CA GLY A 313 -1.85 6.26 -10.86
C GLY A 313 -2.86 7.27 -10.33
N LEU A 314 -2.82 7.58 -9.04
CA LEU A 314 -3.66 8.58 -8.39
C LEU A 314 -2.94 9.94 -8.36
N PRO A 315 -3.64 11.05 -8.62
CA PRO A 315 -3.04 12.38 -8.59
C PRO A 315 -2.72 12.84 -7.16
N GLY A 316 -1.80 13.80 -7.04
CA GLY A 316 -1.60 14.62 -5.85
C GLY A 316 -2.64 15.75 -5.72
N LEU A 317 -2.32 16.80 -4.93
CA LEU A 317 -3.17 17.99 -4.78
C LEU A 317 -2.96 18.96 -5.96
N VAL A 318 -3.64 18.69 -7.07
CA VAL A 318 -3.60 19.51 -8.28
C VAL A 318 -5.00 19.85 -8.78
N ASP A 319 -5.11 20.85 -9.65
CA ASP A 319 -6.39 21.20 -10.28
C ASP A 319 -6.98 20.01 -11.02
N GLY A 320 -8.26 19.76 -10.82
CA GLY A 320 -8.99 18.63 -11.43
C GLY A 320 -8.82 17.28 -10.70
N ALA A 321 -7.96 17.20 -9.68
CA ALA A 321 -7.81 15.97 -8.88
C ALA A 321 -9.02 15.70 -7.99
N PRO A 322 -9.24 14.47 -7.52
CA PRO A 322 -10.18 14.20 -6.44
C PRO A 322 -9.88 15.05 -5.21
N ALA A 323 -10.92 15.56 -4.57
CA ALA A 323 -10.79 16.37 -3.37
C ALA A 323 -10.54 15.46 -2.13
N ASP A 324 -9.38 14.81 -2.12
CA ASP A 324 -8.89 13.92 -1.07
C ASP A 324 -7.72 14.60 -0.37
N VAL A 325 -8.00 15.31 0.71
CA VAL A 325 -7.04 16.16 1.43
C VAL A 325 -7.00 15.76 2.89
N VAL A 326 -5.79 15.64 3.42
CA VAL A 326 -5.58 15.55 4.88
C VAL A 326 -4.75 16.75 5.32
N ALA A 327 -5.23 17.46 6.33
CA ALA A 327 -4.55 18.62 6.90
C ALA A 327 -3.98 18.30 8.28
N TYR A 328 -2.81 18.88 8.58
CA TYR A 328 -2.11 18.75 9.84
C TYR A 328 -1.72 20.12 10.38
N ALA A 329 -1.74 20.27 11.70
CA ALA A 329 -1.33 21.53 12.35
C ALA A 329 0.18 21.73 12.33
N THR A 330 0.95 20.64 12.40
CA THR A 330 2.42 20.62 12.39
C THR A 330 2.93 19.92 11.14
N ASP A 331 4.17 20.22 10.74
CA ASP A 331 4.83 19.59 9.58
C ASP A 331 5.11 18.11 9.85
N PRO A 332 4.43 17.17 9.16
CA PRO A 332 4.65 15.75 9.41
C PRO A 332 6.04 15.24 8.98
N THR A 333 6.80 16.03 8.22
CA THR A 333 8.19 15.69 7.88
C THR A 333 9.15 15.99 9.03
N LEU A 334 8.76 16.86 9.95
CA LEU A 334 9.53 17.20 11.15
C LEU A 334 9.03 16.48 12.39
N ASP A 335 7.75 16.19 12.43
CA ASP A 335 7.07 15.44 13.50
C ASP A 335 6.21 14.33 12.89
N PRO A 336 6.77 13.13 12.67
CA PRO A 336 6.03 11.98 12.16
C PRO A 336 4.80 11.61 13.00
N GLY A 337 4.84 11.86 14.32
CA GLY A 337 3.72 11.61 15.22
C GLY A 337 2.47 12.42 14.87
N ALA A 338 2.62 13.57 14.18
CA ALA A 338 1.51 14.37 13.70
C ALA A 338 0.55 13.58 12.79
N LEU A 339 1.03 12.55 12.09
CA LEU A 339 0.19 11.73 11.20
C LEU A 339 -0.94 11.02 11.93
N ASN A 340 -0.79 10.76 13.22
CA ASN A 340 -1.84 10.18 14.07
C ASN A 340 -2.94 11.19 14.45
N HIS A 341 -2.73 12.48 14.16
CA HIS A 341 -3.60 13.58 14.62
C HIS A 341 -3.96 14.52 13.46
N PRO A 342 -4.64 14.04 12.40
CA PRO A 342 -5.11 14.94 11.35
C PRO A 342 -6.08 15.98 11.91
N SER A 343 -5.84 17.25 11.59
CA SER A 343 -6.72 18.35 12.00
C SER A 343 -7.98 18.42 11.15
N ARG A 344 -7.90 17.96 9.90
CA ARG A 344 -9.05 17.87 8.99
C ARG A 344 -8.82 16.76 7.95
N ILE A 345 -9.88 16.04 7.64
CA ILE A 345 -9.91 15.04 6.59
C ILE A 345 -11.04 15.40 5.63
N VAL A 346 -10.71 15.55 4.35
CA VAL A 346 -11.67 15.75 3.26
C VAL A 346 -11.53 14.58 2.30
N LEU A 347 -12.60 13.86 2.06
CA LEU A 347 -12.68 12.75 1.12
C LEU A 347 -13.73 13.07 0.07
N ARG A 348 -13.36 13.06 -1.19
CA ARG A 348 -14.25 13.36 -2.32
C ARG A 348 -15.06 14.65 -2.11
N GLY A 349 -14.38 15.70 -1.60
CA GLY A 349 -14.99 17.01 -1.37
C GLY A 349 -15.96 17.10 -0.17
N ARG A 350 -15.98 16.08 0.69
CA ARG A 350 -16.78 16.06 1.93
C ARG A 350 -15.88 16.05 3.15
N VAL A 351 -16.19 16.86 4.13
CA VAL A 351 -15.52 16.81 5.44
C VAL A 351 -15.92 15.52 6.15
N VAL A 352 -14.94 14.70 6.48
CA VAL A 352 -15.12 13.46 7.24
C VAL A 352 -14.79 13.66 8.70
N ARG A 353 -13.78 14.47 8.97
CA ARG A 353 -13.29 14.79 10.31
C ARG A 353 -12.82 16.24 10.37
#